data_daede10bb5457d5f0d7183d4144b0f09
#
_entry.id   daede10bb5457d5f0d7183d4144b0f09
#
_cell.length_a   1.000
_cell.length_b   1.000
_cell.length_c   1.000
_cell.angle_alpha   90.00
_cell.angle_beta   90.00
_cell.angle_gamma   90.00
#
_symmetry.space_group_name_H-M   'P 1'
#
loop_
_entity.id
_entity.type
_entity.pdbx_description
1 polymer ?
#
loop_
_entity_poly.entity_id
_entity_poly.type
_entity_poly.pdbx_seq_one_letter_code
_entity_poly.pdbx_strand_id
1 'polypeptide(L)' 'MIYHKMTDRDLERLQSLAVEAALIVQDYRPAGTDTIEWMAQCDQYRELAMMGSYCLLELTTRNKDKSRK' A
#
# COMPACT_ATOMS: atom_id res chain seq x y z
N MET A 1 -6.01 14.98 -2.27
CA MET A 1 -6.12 13.52 -2.35
C MET A 1 -7.13 12.99 -1.36
N ILE A 2 -7.74 11.87 -1.71
CA ILE A 2 -8.82 11.28 -0.89
C ILE A 2 -8.33 10.79 0.48
N TYR A 3 -7.04 10.42 0.58
CA TYR A 3 -6.52 9.78 1.80
C TYR A 3 -6.64 10.65 3.04
N HIS A 4 -6.44 11.94 2.91
CA HIS A 4 -6.52 12.83 4.07
C HIS A 4 -7.95 13.05 4.56
N LYS A 5 -8.95 12.64 3.79
CA LYS A 5 -10.37 12.73 4.16
C LYS A 5 -10.88 11.45 4.81
N MET A 6 -10.10 10.38 4.77
CA MET A 6 -10.53 9.08 5.28
C MET A 6 -10.30 9.01 6.78
N THR A 7 -11.13 8.18 7.45
CA THR A 7 -10.93 7.91 8.87
C THR A 7 -9.70 7.02 9.07
N ASP A 8 -9.15 7.04 10.27
CA ASP A 8 -8.02 6.16 10.62
C ASP A 8 -8.37 4.69 10.36
N ARG A 9 -9.58 4.30 10.75
CA ARG A 9 -10.05 2.92 10.56
C ARG A 9 -10.08 2.53 9.09
N ASP A 10 -10.59 3.42 8.25
CA ASP A 10 -10.68 3.15 6.81
C ASP A 10 -9.30 3.11 6.16
N LEU A 11 -8.39 3.97 6.62
CA LEU A 11 -7.00 3.93 6.13
C LEU A 11 -6.32 2.61 6.48
N GLU A 12 -6.52 2.13 7.71
CA GLU A 12 -5.94 0.85 8.14
C GLU A 12 -6.52 -0.30 7.33
N ARG A 13 -7.83 -0.29 7.10
CA ARG A 13 -8.48 -1.33 6.31
C ARG A 13 -8.01 -1.30 4.86
N LEU A 14 -7.93 -0.11 4.27
CA LEU A 14 -7.50 0.02 2.89
C LEU A 14 -6.04 -0.41 2.73
N GLN A 15 -5.18 -0.06 3.68
CA GLN A 15 -3.80 -0.51 3.66
C GLN A 15 -3.71 -2.03 3.68
N SER A 16 -4.44 -2.68 4.59
CA SER A 16 -4.45 -4.13 4.69
C SER A 16 -4.95 -4.79 3.41
N LEU A 17 -6.02 -4.24 2.83
CA LEU A 17 -6.57 -4.77 1.58
C LEU A 17 -5.60 -4.58 0.42
N ALA A 18 -4.90 -3.45 0.37
CA ALA A 18 -3.93 -3.19 -0.68
C ALA A 18 -2.75 -4.16 -0.60
N VAL A 19 -2.25 -4.42 0.60
CA VAL A 19 -1.16 -5.38 0.82
C VAL A 19 -1.62 -6.78 0.42
N GLU A 20 -2.80 -7.19 0.86
CA GLU A 20 -3.35 -8.50 0.53
C GLU A 20 -3.51 -8.66 -0.97
N ALA A 21 -4.07 -7.65 -1.64
CA ALA A 21 -4.23 -7.67 -3.08
C ALA A 21 -2.88 -7.74 -3.81
N ALA A 22 -1.88 -7.01 -3.31
CA ALA A 22 -0.55 -7.04 -3.90
C ALA A 22 0.08 -8.44 -3.81
N LEU A 23 -0.13 -9.11 -2.67
CA LEU A 23 0.38 -10.48 -2.50
C LEU A 23 -0.31 -11.46 -3.45
N ILE A 24 -1.60 -11.28 -3.68
CA ILE A 24 -2.34 -12.11 -4.65
C ILE A 24 -1.78 -11.89 -6.06
N VAL A 25 -1.54 -10.65 -6.44
CA VAL A 25 -0.96 -10.33 -7.75
C VAL A 25 0.43 -10.95 -7.89
N GLN A 26 1.21 -10.93 -6.82
CA GLN A 26 2.55 -11.51 -6.81
C GLN A 26 2.54 -13.00 -7.12
N ASP A 27 1.49 -13.72 -6.73
CA ASP A 27 1.36 -15.15 -6.99
C ASP A 27 1.25 -15.46 -8.49
N TYR A 28 0.90 -14.47 -9.29
CA TYR A 28 0.78 -14.63 -10.75
C TYR A 28 2.08 -14.31 -11.48
N ARG A 29 3.16 -14.08 -10.75
CA ARG A 29 4.48 -13.84 -11.35
C ARG A 29 4.92 -15.07 -12.15
N PRO A 30 5.36 -14.89 -13.41
CA PRO A 30 5.82 -16.02 -14.22
C PRO A 30 7.01 -16.72 -13.57
N ALA A 31 7.05 -18.04 -13.68
CA ALA A 31 8.15 -18.83 -13.15
C ALA A 31 9.46 -18.44 -13.85
N GLY A 32 10.54 -18.38 -13.08
CA GLY A 32 11.85 -18.02 -13.60
C GLY A 32 12.12 -16.54 -13.72
N THR A 33 11.14 -15.69 -13.41
CA THR A 33 11.31 -14.25 -13.45
C THR A 33 11.85 -13.76 -12.10
N ASP A 34 12.78 -12.81 -12.13
CA ASP A 34 13.29 -12.19 -10.90
C ASP A 34 12.15 -11.42 -10.22
N THR A 35 11.95 -11.69 -8.93
CA THR A 35 10.82 -11.13 -8.18
C THR A 35 10.87 -9.61 -8.13
N ILE A 36 12.04 -9.04 -7.82
CA ILE A 36 12.19 -7.60 -7.67
C ILE A 36 11.97 -6.90 -9.00
N GLU A 37 12.57 -7.45 -10.06
CA GLU A 37 12.43 -6.89 -11.40
C GLU A 37 10.99 -6.96 -11.88
N TRP A 38 10.32 -8.08 -11.66
CA TRP A 38 8.91 -8.24 -12.03
C TRP A 38 8.03 -7.24 -11.29
N MET A 39 8.25 -7.08 -9.99
CA MET A 39 7.48 -6.14 -9.18
C MET A 39 7.65 -4.71 -9.67
N ALA A 40 8.86 -4.35 -10.08
CA ALA A 40 9.15 -3.02 -10.60
C ALA A 40 8.47 -2.75 -11.94
N GLN A 41 8.24 -3.79 -12.74
CA GLN A 41 7.65 -3.66 -14.07
C GLN A 41 6.13 -3.91 -14.09
N CYS A 42 5.57 -4.47 -13.02
CA CYS A 42 4.14 -4.79 -12.97
C CYS A 42 3.36 -3.57 -12.49
N ASP A 43 2.65 -2.92 -13.41
CA ASP A 43 1.88 -1.72 -13.08
C ASP A 43 0.82 -1.99 -12.01
N GLN A 44 0.12 -3.13 -12.10
CA GLN A 44 -0.92 -3.48 -11.13
C GLN A 44 -0.34 -3.64 -9.73
N TYR A 45 0.81 -4.32 -9.62
CA TYR A 45 1.47 -4.49 -8.33
C TYR A 45 1.90 -3.14 -7.76
N ARG A 46 2.50 -2.30 -8.62
CA ARG A 46 2.97 -0.98 -8.21
C ARG A 46 1.84 -0.10 -7.72
N GLU A 47 0.71 -0.11 -8.40
CA GLU A 47 -0.46 0.68 -7.98
C GLU A 47 -0.94 0.27 -6.59
N LEU A 48 -1.02 -1.04 -6.35
CA LEU A 48 -1.45 -1.54 -5.04
C LEU A 48 -0.44 -1.20 -3.95
N ALA A 49 0.85 -1.34 -4.25
CA ALA A 49 1.91 -0.98 -3.30
C ALA A 49 1.87 0.51 -2.96
N MET A 50 1.65 1.36 -3.96
CA MET A 50 1.55 2.80 -3.75
C MET A 50 0.33 3.16 -2.90
N MET A 51 -0.80 2.52 -3.14
CA MET A 51 -2.01 2.73 -2.35
C MET A 51 -1.76 2.43 -0.88
N GLY A 52 -1.15 1.29 -0.59
CA GLY A 52 -0.80 0.92 0.78
C GLY A 52 0.16 1.90 1.41
N SER A 53 1.15 2.36 0.64
CA SER A 53 2.14 3.33 1.11
C SER A 53 1.50 4.67 1.45
N TYR A 54 0.57 5.14 0.64
CA TYR A 54 -0.11 6.41 0.90
C TYR A 54 -0.97 6.33 2.15
N CYS A 55 -1.65 5.21 2.38
CA CYS A 55 -2.43 5.01 3.59
C CYS A 55 -1.52 5.05 4.82
N LEU A 56 -0.39 4.35 4.76
CA LEU A 56 0.55 4.32 5.87
C LEU A 56 1.15 5.70 6.13
N LEU A 57 1.48 6.43 5.08
CA LEU A 57 2.03 7.77 5.21
C LEU A 57 1.04 8.71 5.92
N GLU A 58 -0.22 8.65 5.53
CA GLU A 58 -1.25 9.48 6.15
C GLU A 58 -1.42 9.13 7.63
N LEU A 59 -1.46 7.84 7.95
CA LEU A 59 -1.58 7.39 9.34
C LEU A 59 -0.37 7.83 10.18
N THR A 60 0.83 7.72 9.62
CA THR A 60 2.06 8.12 10.29
C THR A 60 2.05 9.62 10.56
N THR A 61 1.61 10.41 9.59
CA THR A 61 1.52 11.85 9.74
C THR A 61 0.55 12.23 10.86
N ARG A 62 -0.60 11.57 10.93
CA ARG A 62 -1.60 11.82 11.98
C ARG A 62 -1.05 11.45 13.36
N ASN A 63 -0.37 10.31 13.46
CA ASN A 63 0.23 9.88 14.72
C ASN A 63 1.32 10.85 15.18
N LYS A 64 2.09 11.38 14.25
CA LYS A 64 3.12 12.37 14.54
C LYS A 64 2.51 13.62 15.16
N ASP A 65 1.40 14.09 14.61
CA ASP A 65 0.71 15.27 15.14
C ASP A 65 0.15 15.01 16.55
N LYS A 66 -0.36 13.80 16.78
CA LYS A 66 -0.86 13.41 18.09
C LYS A 66 0.23 13.32 19.14
N SER A 67 1.45 12.98 18.73
CA SER A 67 2.59 12.83 19.64
C SER A 67 3.22 14.15 20.02
N ARG A 68 2.83 15.23 19.38
CA ARG A 68 3.44 16.56 19.58
C ARG A 68 2.91 17.29 20.81
N LYS A 69 1.97 16.75 21.51
CA LYS A 69 1.41 17.41 22.70
C LYS A 69 2.31 17.28 23.91
#